data_ba7cc443e813bd7991d1be4fab84aaf3
#
_entry.id   ba7cc443e813bd7991d1be4fab84aaf3
#
_cell.length_a   1.000
_cell.length_b   1.000
_cell.length_c   1.000
_cell.angle_alpha   90.00
_cell.angle_beta   90.00
_cell.angle_gamma   90.00
#
_symmetry.space_group_name_H-M   'P 1'
#
loop_
_entity.id
_entity.type
_entity.pdbx_description
1 polymer ?
#
loop_
_entity_poly.entity_id
_entity_poly.type
_entity_poly.pdbx_seq_one_letter_code
_entity_poly.pdbx_strand_id
1 'polypeptide(L)'
;MNIPNLAGVISKDDVFRKGSGSYAADYVSWARIANHLHTAAPGYQMQIRPNPERQGHVWNAPDGTGYLVVYFKGVDGTETTDFVYAITDNRNNPVPGDKITSRMICDSHRRALCAASAYFFSLGYELWAREEIEEAKGESVTTVQDSAPPEQKQKAAARPKVQAPELTAEETPLSDSDLKTIRDLLKEEPVASRNKIIKEFQKEFNVPEGELISVHITLPVHQRFITERLTR
;
A
#
# COMPACT_ATOMS: atom_id res chain seq x y z
N MET A 1 5.13 -29.44 9.58
CA MET A 1 5.42 -28.03 9.91
C MET A 1 4.23 -27.45 10.63
N ASN A 2 4.39 -26.93 11.82
CA ASN A 2 3.30 -26.24 12.53
C ASN A 2 3.51 -24.72 12.32
N ILE A 3 2.77 -24.13 11.37
CA ILE A 3 2.84 -22.71 11.07
C ILE A 3 1.97 -21.97 12.07
N PRO A 4 2.50 -21.00 12.84
CA PRO A 4 1.69 -20.23 13.77
C PRO A 4 0.65 -19.37 13.05
N ASN A 5 -0.56 -19.29 13.61
CA ASN A 5 -1.58 -18.36 13.16
C ASN A 5 -1.34 -16.99 13.82
N LEU A 6 -1.11 -15.96 13.03
CA LEU A 6 -0.81 -14.60 13.48
C LEU A 6 -1.94 -13.61 13.14
N ALA A 7 -3.16 -14.11 12.95
CA ALA A 7 -4.35 -13.26 12.83
C ALA A 7 -4.50 -12.37 14.07
N GLY A 8 -4.85 -11.11 13.89
CA GLY A 8 -5.03 -10.14 14.98
C GLY A 8 -3.74 -9.59 15.60
N VAL A 9 -2.55 -9.98 15.09
CA VAL A 9 -1.26 -9.44 15.59
C VAL A 9 -1.05 -8.01 15.08
N ILE A 10 -1.56 -7.68 13.90
CA ILE A 10 -1.51 -6.32 13.35
C ILE A 10 -2.50 -5.44 14.09
N SER A 11 -2.02 -4.34 14.66
CA SER A 11 -2.83 -3.32 15.32
C SER A 11 -3.04 -2.09 14.43
N LYS A 12 -3.94 -1.18 14.85
CA LYS A 12 -4.13 0.10 14.14
C LYS A 12 -2.85 0.94 14.06
N ASP A 13 -1.96 0.82 15.05
CA ASP A 13 -0.68 1.54 15.08
C ASP A 13 0.32 1.06 14.02
N ASP A 14 0.09 -0.14 13.46
CA ASP A 14 0.89 -0.71 12.39
C ASP A 14 0.42 -0.26 11.01
N VAL A 15 -0.81 0.26 10.93
CA VAL A 15 -1.48 0.57 9.66
C VAL A 15 -1.22 2.01 9.26
N PHE A 16 -0.76 2.19 8.04
CA PHE A 16 -0.57 3.49 7.42
C PHE A 16 -1.56 3.66 6.28
N ARG A 17 -2.15 4.83 6.17
CA ARG A 17 -2.97 5.18 5.03
C ARG A 17 -2.12 5.83 3.95
N LYS A 18 -2.16 5.28 2.74
CA LYS A 18 -1.45 5.80 1.58
C LYS A 18 -2.42 6.18 0.47
N GLY A 19 -2.19 7.35 -0.14
CA GLY A 19 -3.06 7.89 -1.18
C GLY A 19 -4.14 8.80 -0.61
N SER A 20 -4.98 9.33 -1.50
CA SER A 20 -6.08 10.23 -1.16
C SER A 20 -7.33 9.87 -1.96
N GLY A 21 -8.51 10.22 -1.45
CA GLY A 21 -9.79 9.96 -2.09
C GLY A 21 -10.06 8.46 -2.31
N SER A 22 -10.59 8.10 -3.47
CA SER A 22 -10.92 6.71 -3.84
C SER A 22 -9.72 5.79 -4.01
N TYR A 23 -8.51 6.35 -4.08
CA TYR A 23 -7.25 5.60 -4.18
C TYR A 23 -6.54 5.44 -2.82
N ALA A 24 -7.14 5.92 -1.74
CA ALA A 24 -6.60 5.69 -0.42
C ALA A 24 -6.70 4.22 -0.04
N ALA A 25 -5.57 3.64 0.35
CA ALA A 25 -5.49 2.26 0.81
C ALA A 25 -4.73 2.19 2.13
N ASP A 26 -5.23 1.38 3.02
CA ASP A 26 -4.54 1.05 4.25
C ASP A 26 -3.49 -0.02 3.96
N TYR A 27 -2.30 0.12 4.53
CA TYR A 27 -1.22 -0.83 4.34
C TYR A 27 -0.32 -0.93 5.57
N VAL A 28 0.30 -2.07 5.75
CA VAL A 28 1.38 -2.27 6.73
C VAL A 28 2.70 -2.33 5.98
N SER A 29 3.71 -1.61 6.48
CA SER A 29 5.02 -1.63 5.84
C SER A 29 5.66 -3.02 5.94
N TRP A 30 6.43 -3.42 4.92
CA TRP A 30 7.18 -4.68 4.94
C TRP A 30 8.10 -4.81 6.15
N ALA A 31 8.64 -3.70 6.65
CA ALA A 31 9.52 -3.70 7.82
C ALA A 31 8.76 -4.06 9.10
N ARG A 32 7.50 -3.61 9.26
CA ARG A 32 6.65 -4.01 10.37
C ARG A 32 6.24 -5.47 10.27
N ILE A 33 5.86 -5.94 9.08
CA ILE A 33 5.59 -7.36 8.82
C ILE A 33 6.79 -8.22 9.21
N ALA A 34 8.01 -7.85 8.78
CA ALA A 34 9.21 -8.56 9.15
C ALA A 34 9.44 -8.58 10.67
N ASN A 35 9.23 -7.44 11.35
CA ASN A 35 9.36 -7.35 12.81
C ASN A 35 8.35 -8.25 13.53
N HIS A 36 7.09 -8.27 13.12
CA HIS A 36 6.08 -9.17 13.69
C HIS A 36 6.43 -10.64 13.46
N LEU A 37 6.93 -11.02 12.28
CA LEU A 37 7.41 -12.37 12.02
C LEU A 37 8.58 -12.75 12.94
N HIS A 38 9.55 -11.87 13.12
CA HIS A 38 10.67 -12.12 14.04
C HIS A 38 10.21 -12.35 15.49
N THR A 39 9.17 -11.64 15.90
CA THR A 39 8.66 -11.69 17.27
C THR A 39 7.72 -12.90 17.48
N ALA A 40 6.77 -13.09 16.57
CA ALA A 40 5.65 -14.03 16.75
C ALA A 40 5.84 -15.38 16.03
N ALA A 41 6.74 -15.44 15.04
CA ALA A 41 7.15 -16.64 14.33
C ALA A 41 8.67 -16.77 14.28
N PRO A 42 9.38 -16.78 15.43
CA PRO A 42 10.83 -16.79 15.46
C PRO A 42 11.37 -18.04 14.75
N GLY A 43 12.38 -17.81 13.91
CA GLY A 43 13.04 -18.87 13.15
C GLY A 43 12.46 -19.15 11.77
N TYR A 44 11.33 -18.54 11.41
CA TYR A 44 10.86 -18.58 10.03
C TYR A 44 11.52 -17.46 9.21
N GLN A 45 12.08 -17.84 8.06
CA GLN A 45 12.73 -16.91 7.15
C GLN A 45 12.15 -17.07 5.75
N MET A 46 11.72 -15.96 5.14
CA MET A 46 11.33 -15.98 3.74
C MET A 46 12.56 -16.16 2.84
N GLN A 47 12.47 -17.08 1.92
CA GLN A 47 13.45 -17.39 0.91
C GLN A 47 12.87 -17.16 -0.48
N ILE A 48 13.74 -16.88 -1.46
CA ILE A 48 13.37 -16.82 -2.86
C ILE A 48 13.95 -18.04 -3.55
N ARG A 49 13.11 -18.76 -4.26
CA ARG A 49 13.54 -19.96 -5.00
C ARG A 49 14.38 -19.55 -6.22
N PRO A 50 15.61 -20.06 -6.35
CA PRO A 50 16.41 -19.78 -7.54
C PRO A 50 15.75 -20.43 -8.76
N ASN A 51 15.85 -19.76 -9.91
CA ASN A 51 15.38 -20.34 -11.17
C ASN A 51 16.45 -21.32 -11.69
N PRO A 52 16.14 -22.61 -11.84
CA PRO A 52 17.11 -23.61 -12.29
C PRO A 52 17.50 -23.45 -13.77
N GLU A 53 16.68 -22.78 -14.58
CA GLU A 53 16.91 -22.62 -16.02
C GLU A 53 17.69 -21.34 -16.35
N ARG A 54 17.81 -20.42 -15.38
CA ARG A 54 18.47 -19.11 -15.56
C ARG A 54 19.23 -18.73 -14.29
N GLN A 55 20.33 -17.98 -14.45
CA GLN A 55 20.97 -17.38 -13.29
C GLN A 55 20.03 -16.35 -12.64
N GLY A 56 19.79 -16.50 -11.33
CA GLY A 56 18.98 -15.57 -10.55
C GLY A 56 17.67 -16.17 -10.03
N HIS A 57 16.73 -15.31 -9.72
CA HIS A 57 15.48 -15.65 -9.01
C HIS A 57 14.22 -15.31 -9.79
N VAL A 58 14.36 -14.80 -11.02
CA VAL A 58 13.20 -14.41 -11.84
C VAL A 58 12.77 -15.59 -12.69
N TRP A 59 11.48 -15.91 -12.58
CA TRP A 59 10.79 -16.91 -13.38
C TRP A 59 9.95 -16.21 -14.44
N ASN A 60 9.69 -16.86 -15.57
CA ASN A 60 8.84 -16.32 -16.62
C ASN A 60 7.52 -17.08 -16.70
N ALA A 61 6.42 -16.34 -16.74
CA ALA A 61 5.11 -16.87 -17.05
C ALA A 61 4.97 -17.15 -18.57
N PRO A 62 3.95 -17.92 -19.01
CA PRO A 62 3.73 -18.24 -20.43
C PRO A 62 3.54 -17.01 -21.34
N ASP A 63 3.07 -15.89 -20.79
CA ASP A 63 2.92 -14.60 -21.47
C ASP A 63 4.24 -13.79 -21.54
N GLY A 64 5.35 -14.34 -21.02
CA GLY A 64 6.67 -13.70 -21.00
C GLY A 64 6.86 -12.71 -19.87
N THR A 65 5.87 -12.49 -18.98
CA THR A 65 6.06 -11.64 -17.79
C THR A 65 6.81 -12.36 -16.68
N GLY A 66 7.46 -11.59 -15.80
CA GLY A 66 8.30 -12.16 -14.75
C GLY A 66 7.58 -12.28 -13.41
N TYR A 67 7.98 -13.29 -12.63
CA TYR A 67 7.49 -13.48 -11.27
C TYR A 67 8.60 -14.02 -10.35
N LEU A 68 8.39 -13.90 -9.04
CA LEU A 68 9.19 -14.52 -7.99
C LEU A 68 8.44 -15.72 -7.43
N VAL A 69 9.21 -16.73 -7.01
CA VAL A 69 8.71 -17.85 -6.22
C VAL A 69 9.33 -17.73 -4.85
N VAL A 70 8.51 -17.54 -3.83
CA VAL A 70 8.96 -17.39 -2.45
C VAL A 70 8.39 -18.49 -1.56
N TYR A 71 9.06 -18.79 -0.47
CA TYR A 71 8.63 -19.75 0.54
C TYR A 71 9.22 -19.37 1.89
N PHE A 72 8.67 -19.91 2.97
CA PHE A 72 9.28 -19.77 4.29
C PHE A 72 9.99 -21.05 4.69
N LYS A 73 11.15 -20.88 5.28
CA LYS A 73 11.94 -21.97 5.85
C LYS A 73 12.00 -21.83 7.36
N GLY A 74 11.64 -22.89 8.08
CA GLY A 74 11.73 -22.97 9.53
C GLY A 74 13.14 -23.36 10.02
N VAL A 75 13.37 -23.24 11.33
CA VAL A 75 14.67 -23.59 11.98
C VAL A 75 15.03 -25.06 11.82
N ASP A 76 14.05 -25.92 11.71
CA ASP A 76 14.20 -27.36 11.49
C ASP A 76 14.50 -27.72 10.02
N GLY A 77 14.63 -26.70 9.16
CA GLY A 77 14.85 -26.89 7.73
C GLY A 77 13.59 -27.21 6.93
N THR A 78 12.43 -27.34 7.56
CA THR A 78 11.16 -27.54 6.84
C THR A 78 10.78 -26.30 6.03
N GLU A 79 10.14 -26.51 4.89
CA GLU A 79 9.73 -25.44 3.97
C GLU A 79 8.21 -25.42 3.83
N THR A 80 7.63 -24.21 3.68
CA THR A 80 6.25 -24.06 3.23
C THR A 80 6.14 -24.47 1.76
N THR A 81 4.94 -24.56 1.25
CA THR A 81 4.70 -24.61 -0.19
C THR A 81 5.18 -23.30 -0.85
N ASP A 82 5.37 -23.35 -2.16
CA ASP A 82 5.77 -22.20 -2.95
C ASP A 82 4.63 -21.18 -3.07
N PHE A 83 4.97 -19.90 -2.97
CA PHE A 83 4.06 -18.77 -3.20
C PHE A 83 4.58 -17.95 -4.37
N VAL A 84 3.73 -17.79 -5.39
CA VAL A 84 4.08 -17.06 -6.61
C VAL A 84 3.66 -15.60 -6.49
N TYR A 85 4.58 -14.69 -6.81
CA TYR A 85 4.33 -13.25 -6.79
C TYR A 85 4.82 -12.57 -8.07
N ALA A 86 3.90 -11.92 -8.81
CA ALA A 86 4.23 -11.24 -10.06
C ALA A 86 5.17 -10.05 -9.83
N ILE A 87 6.13 -9.86 -10.73
CA ILE A 87 6.95 -8.65 -10.76
C ILE A 87 6.16 -7.58 -11.51
N THR A 88 5.85 -6.47 -10.81
CA THR A 88 4.99 -5.41 -11.34
C THR A 88 5.70 -4.06 -11.36
N ASP A 89 5.22 -3.19 -12.24
CA ASP A 89 5.59 -1.78 -12.26
C ASP A 89 4.90 -0.98 -11.12
N ASN A 90 5.09 0.34 -11.12
CA ASN A 90 4.49 1.25 -10.14
C ASN A 90 2.95 1.36 -10.25
N ARG A 91 2.37 0.86 -11.35
CA ARG A 91 0.93 0.83 -11.59
C ARG A 91 0.32 -0.55 -11.39
N ASN A 92 1.11 -1.49 -10.82
CA ASN A 92 0.77 -2.91 -10.64
C ASN A 92 0.57 -3.70 -11.95
N ASN A 93 1.09 -3.22 -13.10
CA ASN A 93 1.06 -4.01 -14.32
C ASN A 93 2.21 -5.03 -14.30
N PRO A 94 1.98 -6.28 -14.74
CA PRO A 94 3.04 -7.27 -14.90
C PRO A 94 4.12 -6.79 -15.87
N VAL A 95 5.39 -7.09 -15.57
CA VAL A 95 6.54 -6.62 -16.35
C VAL A 95 7.11 -7.76 -17.19
N PRO A 96 7.33 -7.55 -18.51
CA PRO A 96 8.05 -8.51 -19.34
C PRO A 96 9.43 -8.84 -18.79
N GLY A 97 9.83 -10.10 -18.87
CA GLY A 97 11.06 -10.60 -18.25
C GLY A 97 12.35 -9.88 -18.69
N ASP A 98 12.40 -9.39 -19.94
CA ASP A 98 13.50 -8.61 -20.51
C ASP A 98 13.57 -7.14 -20.02
N LYS A 99 12.48 -6.65 -19.40
CA LYS A 99 12.38 -5.28 -18.87
C LYS A 99 12.48 -5.20 -17.34
N ILE A 100 12.67 -6.33 -16.68
CA ILE A 100 12.77 -6.39 -15.23
C ILE A 100 14.10 -5.80 -14.76
N THR A 101 14.03 -4.83 -13.89
CA THR A 101 15.17 -4.19 -13.24
C THR A 101 15.41 -4.77 -11.84
N SER A 102 16.62 -4.63 -11.31
CA SER A 102 16.94 -5.02 -9.93
C SER A 102 16.05 -4.32 -8.90
N ARG A 103 15.67 -3.07 -9.14
CA ARG A 103 14.72 -2.32 -8.30
C ARG A 103 13.35 -3.00 -8.26
N MET A 104 12.82 -3.41 -9.41
CA MET A 104 11.53 -4.11 -9.50
C MET A 104 11.57 -5.45 -8.74
N ILE A 105 12.69 -6.17 -8.81
CA ILE A 105 12.91 -7.39 -8.03
C ILE A 105 12.85 -7.09 -6.53
N CYS A 106 13.59 -6.07 -6.06
CA CYS A 106 13.59 -5.69 -4.65
C CYS A 106 12.21 -5.24 -4.16
N ASP A 107 11.49 -4.45 -4.95
CA ASP A 107 10.15 -3.98 -4.57
C ASP A 107 9.14 -5.13 -4.55
N SER A 108 9.20 -6.04 -5.54
CA SER A 108 8.35 -7.23 -5.59
C SER A 108 8.66 -8.22 -4.47
N HIS A 109 9.94 -8.38 -4.08
CA HIS A 109 10.35 -9.18 -2.93
C HIS A 109 9.70 -8.68 -1.62
N ARG A 110 9.73 -7.36 -1.37
CA ARG A 110 9.11 -6.76 -0.18
C ARG A 110 7.59 -6.93 -0.16
N ARG A 111 6.95 -6.79 -1.32
CA ARG A 111 5.51 -7.03 -1.47
C ARG A 111 5.16 -8.51 -1.32
N ALA A 112 5.99 -9.40 -1.87
CA ALA A 112 5.84 -10.84 -1.70
C ALA A 112 5.92 -11.26 -0.23
N LEU A 113 6.83 -10.64 0.57
CA LEU A 113 6.88 -10.87 2.02
C LEU A 113 5.53 -10.57 2.68
N CYS A 114 4.92 -9.42 2.41
CA CYS A 114 3.63 -9.06 2.99
C CYS A 114 2.53 -10.04 2.57
N ALA A 115 2.43 -10.35 1.28
CA ALA A 115 1.40 -11.24 0.75
C ALA A 115 1.56 -12.69 1.22
N ALA A 116 2.79 -13.22 1.21
CA ALA A 116 3.08 -14.57 1.69
C ALA A 116 2.90 -14.70 3.21
N SER A 117 3.20 -13.64 3.97
CA SER A 117 2.95 -13.63 5.42
C SER A 117 1.45 -13.68 5.73
N ALA A 118 0.64 -12.96 4.98
CA ALA A 118 -0.82 -13.04 5.11
C ALA A 118 -1.34 -14.43 4.72
N TYR A 119 -0.78 -15.04 3.67
CA TYR A 119 -1.21 -16.34 3.18
C TYR A 119 -0.84 -17.50 4.12
N PHE A 120 0.40 -17.55 4.61
CA PHE A 120 0.89 -18.68 5.42
C PHE A 120 0.65 -18.50 6.91
N PHE A 121 0.74 -17.28 7.42
CA PHE A 121 0.68 -16.98 8.86
C PHE A 121 -0.58 -16.21 9.26
N SER A 122 -1.45 -15.86 8.31
CA SER A 122 -2.57 -14.94 8.53
C SER A 122 -2.14 -13.55 9.04
N LEU A 123 -0.87 -13.18 8.94
CA LEU A 123 -0.35 -11.92 9.43
C LEU A 123 -0.79 -10.75 8.53
N GLY A 124 -1.69 -9.91 9.05
CA GLY A 124 -2.25 -8.79 8.31
C GLY A 124 -3.27 -9.20 7.24
N TYR A 125 -3.85 -10.41 7.33
CA TYR A 125 -4.88 -10.87 6.40
C TYR A 125 -6.11 -9.95 6.40
N GLU A 126 -6.38 -9.28 7.50
CA GLU A 126 -7.49 -8.37 7.72
C GLU A 126 -7.49 -7.24 6.66
N LEU A 127 -6.31 -6.74 6.29
CA LEU A 127 -6.16 -5.73 5.25
C LEU A 127 -6.57 -6.27 3.86
N TRP A 128 -6.28 -7.53 3.58
CA TRP A 128 -6.66 -8.19 2.34
C TRP A 128 -8.14 -8.56 2.31
N ALA A 129 -8.69 -8.95 3.47
CA ALA A 129 -10.10 -9.24 3.65
C ALA A 129 -10.95 -7.96 3.75
N ARG A 130 -10.32 -6.78 3.91
CA ARG A 130 -10.98 -5.50 4.18
C ARG A 130 -11.82 -5.53 5.46
N GLU A 131 -11.34 -6.25 6.45
CA GLU A 131 -11.93 -6.29 7.78
C GLU A 131 -11.42 -5.12 8.63
N GLU A 132 -12.20 -4.71 9.63
CA GLU A 132 -11.78 -3.69 10.58
C GLU A 132 -10.70 -4.26 11.51
N ILE A 133 -9.59 -3.54 11.64
CA ILE A 133 -8.53 -3.89 12.57
C ILE A 133 -8.90 -3.34 13.94
N GLU A 134 -9.01 -4.22 14.94
CA GLU A 134 -9.31 -3.85 16.31
C GLU A 134 -8.14 -3.07 16.96
N GLU A 135 -8.47 -2.21 17.94
CA GLU A 135 -7.46 -1.58 18.78
C GLU A 135 -6.75 -2.65 19.62
N ALA A 136 -5.41 -2.52 19.76
CA ALA A 136 -4.61 -3.44 20.51
C ALA A 136 -5.19 -3.63 21.92
N LYS A 137 -5.82 -4.79 22.18
CA LYS A 137 -6.20 -5.19 23.52
C LYS A 137 -4.94 -5.72 24.19
N GLY A 138 -4.55 -5.09 25.29
CA GLY A 138 -3.53 -5.64 26.18
C GLY A 138 -3.87 -7.10 26.57
N GLU A 139 -2.90 -7.96 26.41
CA GLU A 139 -2.78 -9.35 26.80
C GLU A 139 -4.07 -10.08 27.22
N SER A 140 -4.53 -11.00 26.34
CA SER A 140 -5.19 -12.24 26.77
C SER A 140 -5.04 -13.29 25.68
N VAL A 141 -4.16 -14.22 25.90
CA VAL A 141 -4.09 -15.48 25.13
C VAL A 141 -5.32 -16.29 25.47
N THR A 142 -6.28 -16.35 24.57
CA THR A 142 -7.42 -17.28 24.68
C THR A 142 -7.35 -18.26 23.53
N THR A 143 -7.18 -19.51 23.89
CA THR A 143 -7.27 -20.71 23.05
C THR A 143 -8.60 -20.72 22.29
N VAL A 144 -8.55 -20.74 20.96
CA VAL A 144 -9.73 -20.85 20.10
C VAL A 144 -10.08 -22.33 19.92
N GLN A 145 -11.25 -22.71 20.41
CA GLN A 145 -11.91 -23.97 20.13
C GLN A 145 -12.50 -23.94 18.71
N ASP A 146 -12.26 -25.03 18.02
CA ASP A 146 -12.76 -25.43 16.72
C ASP A 146 -14.29 -25.29 16.61
N SER A 147 -14.78 -24.50 15.63
CA SER A 147 -16.19 -24.48 15.26
C SER A 147 -16.30 -24.19 13.76
N ALA A 148 -16.93 -25.14 13.06
CA ALA A 148 -17.20 -25.16 11.64
C ALA A 148 -18.03 -23.93 11.16
N PRO A 149 -17.88 -23.52 9.87
CA PRO A 149 -18.50 -22.31 9.34
C PRO A 149 -20.01 -22.45 9.15
N PRO A 150 -20.82 -21.42 9.47
CA PRO A 150 -22.22 -21.38 9.07
C PRO A 150 -22.38 -20.77 7.67
N GLU A 151 -23.19 -21.40 6.85
CA GLU A 151 -23.63 -20.92 5.54
C GLU A 151 -24.29 -19.53 5.65
N GLN A 152 -23.74 -18.54 4.95
CA GLN A 152 -24.35 -17.23 4.86
C GLN A 152 -25.37 -17.16 3.73
N LYS A 153 -26.65 -17.11 4.09
CA LYS A 153 -27.75 -16.61 3.27
C LYS A 153 -27.69 -15.09 3.22
N GLN A 154 -27.41 -14.55 2.02
CA GLN A 154 -27.52 -13.10 1.76
C GLN A 154 -28.96 -12.62 2.01
N LYS A 155 -29.12 -11.65 2.91
CA LYS A 155 -30.25 -10.72 2.94
C LYS A 155 -29.69 -9.30 3.01
N ALA A 156 -29.92 -8.56 1.92
CA ALA A 156 -29.72 -7.13 1.86
C ALA A 156 -30.64 -6.43 2.89
N ALA A 157 -30.05 -5.74 3.84
CA ALA A 157 -30.76 -4.80 4.71
C ALA A 157 -30.14 -3.41 4.59
N ALA A 158 -30.98 -2.45 4.26
CA ALA A 158 -30.64 -1.05 4.08
C ALA A 158 -30.04 -0.46 5.37
N ARG A 159 -28.86 0.16 5.28
CA ARG A 159 -28.26 0.97 6.35
C ARG A 159 -28.99 2.30 6.47
N PRO A 160 -29.27 2.79 7.69
CA PRO A 160 -29.73 4.17 7.88
C PRO A 160 -28.59 5.14 7.55
N LYS A 161 -28.89 6.16 6.74
CA LYS A 161 -28.01 7.29 6.46
C LYS A 161 -27.78 8.07 7.76
N VAL A 162 -26.58 7.95 8.32
CA VAL A 162 -26.08 8.97 9.25
C VAL A 162 -25.59 10.13 8.36
N GLN A 163 -26.23 11.27 8.47
CA GLN A 163 -25.81 12.51 7.81
C GLN A 163 -24.45 12.91 8.40
N ALA A 164 -23.40 12.83 7.56
CA ALA A 164 -22.15 13.51 7.82
C ALA A 164 -22.40 15.04 7.79
N PRO A 165 -21.69 15.85 8.61
CA PRO A 165 -21.79 17.30 8.54
C PRO A 165 -21.40 17.75 7.11
N GLU A 166 -22.22 18.62 6.51
CA GLU A 166 -21.93 19.24 5.21
C GLU A 166 -20.61 20.02 5.34
N LEU A 167 -19.56 19.49 4.68
CA LEU A 167 -18.33 20.23 4.45
C LEU A 167 -18.65 21.44 3.58
N THR A 168 -18.16 22.61 3.95
CA THR A 168 -18.28 23.83 3.13
C THR A 168 -17.56 23.60 1.79
N ALA A 169 -17.99 24.30 0.74
CA ALA A 169 -17.41 24.16 -0.61
C ALA A 169 -15.89 24.42 -0.65
N GLU A 170 -15.31 25.05 0.38
CA GLU A 170 -13.89 25.35 0.52
C GLU A 170 -13.07 24.21 1.18
N GLU A 171 -13.73 23.25 1.82
CA GLU A 171 -13.12 22.10 2.50
C GLU A 171 -13.16 20.79 1.67
N THR A 172 -13.87 20.83 0.54
CA THR A 172 -13.94 19.65 -0.36
C THR A 172 -12.63 19.53 -1.15
N PRO A 173 -11.93 18.38 -1.11
CA PRO A 173 -10.69 18.19 -1.86
C PRO A 173 -10.89 18.39 -3.37
N LEU A 174 -9.87 18.95 -4.04
CA LEU A 174 -9.85 19.13 -5.49
C LEU A 174 -9.94 17.80 -6.22
N SER A 175 -10.64 17.79 -7.36
CA SER A 175 -10.67 16.62 -8.23
C SER A 175 -9.34 16.43 -8.98
N ASP A 176 -9.06 15.19 -9.44
CA ASP A 176 -7.87 14.91 -10.25
C ASP A 176 -7.82 15.71 -11.54
N SER A 177 -8.99 16.07 -12.09
CA SER A 177 -9.12 16.94 -13.25
C SER A 177 -8.64 18.36 -12.94
N ASP A 178 -9.02 18.92 -11.79
CA ASP A 178 -8.61 20.26 -11.36
C ASP A 178 -7.11 20.31 -11.08
N LEU A 179 -6.58 19.27 -10.42
CA LEU A 179 -5.15 19.14 -10.15
C LEU A 179 -4.32 19.07 -11.45
N LYS A 180 -4.82 18.36 -12.46
CA LYS A 180 -4.19 18.29 -13.78
C LYS A 180 -4.18 19.64 -14.45
N THR A 181 -5.31 20.34 -14.45
CA THR A 181 -5.46 21.68 -15.02
C THR A 181 -4.46 22.66 -14.41
N ILE A 182 -4.34 22.69 -13.07
CA ILE A 182 -3.37 23.56 -12.36
C ILE A 182 -1.93 23.22 -12.74
N ARG A 183 -1.60 21.94 -12.87
CA ARG A 183 -0.24 21.51 -13.27
C ARG A 183 0.09 21.91 -14.68
N ASP A 184 -0.85 21.79 -15.60
CA ASP A 184 -0.65 22.15 -17.00
C ASP A 184 -0.52 23.67 -17.15
N LEU A 185 -1.33 24.47 -16.48
CA LEU A 185 -1.19 25.94 -16.42
C LEU A 185 0.17 26.37 -15.86
N LEU A 186 0.63 25.77 -14.76
CA LEU A 186 1.95 26.08 -14.20
C LEU A 186 3.12 25.67 -15.12
N LYS A 187 2.94 24.65 -15.98
CA LYS A 187 3.97 24.26 -16.97
C LYS A 187 4.09 25.24 -18.12
N GLU A 188 3.00 25.86 -18.53
CA GLU A 188 2.94 26.85 -19.62
C GLU A 188 3.60 28.18 -19.21
N GLU A 189 3.72 28.45 -17.90
CA GLU A 189 4.35 29.65 -17.40
C GLU A 189 5.89 29.68 -17.58
N PRO A 190 6.47 30.84 -17.87
CA PRO A 190 7.92 31.04 -17.87
C PRO A 190 8.53 30.61 -16.52
N VAL A 191 9.73 30.03 -16.56
CA VAL A 191 10.40 29.48 -15.38
C VAL A 191 10.51 30.50 -14.23
N ALA A 192 10.77 31.76 -14.53
CA ALA A 192 10.89 32.81 -13.51
C ALA A 192 9.54 33.11 -12.83
N SER A 193 8.45 33.23 -13.61
CA SER A 193 7.09 33.43 -13.11
C SER A 193 6.64 32.23 -12.26
N ARG A 194 6.81 31.02 -12.77
CA ARG A 194 6.48 29.79 -12.05
C ARG A 194 7.21 29.67 -10.72
N ASN A 195 8.52 29.95 -10.69
CA ASN A 195 9.30 29.90 -9.46
C ASN A 195 8.86 30.95 -8.42
N LYS A 196 8.40 32.11 -8.87
CA LYS A 196 7.83 33.13 -8.00
C LYS A 196 6.52 32.63 -7.36
N ILE A 197 5.61 32.10 -8.16
CA ILE A 197 4.33 31.52 -7.68
C ILE A 197 4.58 30.40 -6.68
N ILE A 198 5.55 29.50 -6.95
CA ILE A 198 5.93 28.40 -6.04
C ILE A 198 6.40 28.94 -4.68
N LYS A 199 7.30 29.93 -4.67
CA LYS A 199 7.79 30.52 -3.42
C LYS A 199 6.70 31.24 -2.63
N GLU A 200 5.82 31.96 -3.32
CA GLU A 200 4.68 32.62 -2.67
C GLU A 200 3.71 31.60 -2.07
N PHE A 201 3.43 30.50 -2.79
CA PHE A 201 2.60 29.40 -2.29
C PHE A 201 3.21 28.73 -1.05
N GLN A 202 4.50 28.41 -1.11
CA GLN A 202 5.23 27.83 0.04
C GLN A 202 5.16 28.72 1.28
N LYS A 203 5.30 30.04 1.10
CA LYS A 203 5.21 30.99 2.20
C LYS A 203 3.79 31.10 2.77
N GLU A 204 2.77 31.15 1.90
CA GLU A 204 1.37 31.34 2.30
C GLU A 204 0.83 30.12 3.06
N PHE A 205 1.17 28.91 2.57
CA PHE A 205 0.64 27.65 3.11
C PHE A 205 1.64 26.88 3.97
N ASN A 206 2.71 27.52 4.44
CA ASN A 206 3.75 26.94 5.32
C ASN A 206 4.34 25.62 4.77
N VAL A 207 4.54 25.53 3.44
CA VAL A 207 5.16 24.36 2.81
C VAL A 207 6.69 24.49 2.92
N PRO A 208 7.41 23.45 3.42
CA PRO A 208 8.85 23.48 3.57
C PRO A 208 9.59 23.75 2.25
N GLU A 209 10.69 24.53 2.30
CA GLU A 209 11.56 24.75 1.14
C GLU A 209 12.15 23.41 0.66
N GLY A 210 12.01 23.14 -0.64
CA GLY A 210 12.48 21.88 -1.27
C GLY A 210 11.40 20.84 -1.48
N GLU A 211 10.21 20.99 -0.90
CA GLU A 211 9.07 20.14 -1.20
C GLU A 211 8.33 20.59 -2.48
N LEU A 212 7.82 19.59 -3.22
CA LEU A 212 7.03 19.85 -4.43
C LEU A 212 5.64 20.37 -4.04
N ILE A 213 5.29 21.60 -4.41
CA ILE A 213 3.96 22.16 -4.10
C ILE A 213 2.81 21.33 -4.67
N SER A 214 3.04 20.51 -5.70
CA SER A 214 2.02 19.64 -6.30
C SER A 214 1.44 18.61 -5.33
N VAL A 215 2.12 18.30 -4.23
CA VAL A 215 1.64 17.41 -3.18
C VAL A 215 0.74 18.15 -2.19
N HIS A 216 0.93 19.47 -2.08
CA HIS A 216 0.20 20.33 -1.13
C HIS A 216 -1.01 21.05 -1.76
N ILE A 217 -1.17 21.00 -3.08
CA ILE A 217 -2.34 21.55 -3.78
C ILE A 217 -3.49 20.53 -3.64
N THR A 218 -4.30 20.65 -2.58
CA THR A 218 -5.36 19.68 -2.26
C THR A 218 -6.74 20.30 -2.12
N LEU A 219 -6.83 21.61 -1.88
CA LEU A 219 -8.07 22.33 -1.58
C LEU A 219 -8.37 23.43 -2.60
N PRO A 220 -9.64 23.82 -2.78
CA PRO A 220 -10.04 24.93 -3.66
C PRO A 220 -9.34 26.26 -3.36
N VAL A 221 -9.00 26.53 -2.10
CA VAL A 221 -8.21 27.71 -1.73
C VAL A 221 -6.82 27.71 -2.38
N HIS A 222 -6.18 26.54 -2.51
CA HIS A 222 -4.89 26.40 -3.17
C HIS A 222 -5.00 26.65 -4.68
N GLN A 223 -6.07 26.14 -5.30
CA GLN A 223 -6.36 26.38 -6.72
C GLN A 223 -6.59 27.87 -6.97
N ARG A 224 -7.44 28.52 -6.20
CA ARG A 224 -7.74 29.95 -6.31
C ARG A 224 -6.47 30.79 -6.19
N PHE A 225 -5.64 30.51 -5.19
CA PHE A 225 -4.36 31.19 -4.99
C PHE A 225 -3.45 31.13 -6.22
N ILE A 226 -3.33 29.98 -6.85
CA ILE A 226 -2.48 29.80 -8.05
C ILE A 226 -3.12 30.48 -9.25
N THR A 227 -4.41 30.29 -9.49
CA THR A 227 -5.12 30.87 -10.64
C THR A 227 -5.10 32.40 -10.62
N GLU A 228 -5.26 33.05 -9.48
CA GLU A 228 -5.18 34.50 -9.35
C GLU A 228 -3.80 35.08 -9.70
N ARG A 229 -2.74 34.29 -9.57
CA ARG A 229 -1.37 34.71 -9.87
C ARG A 229 -0.95 34.42 -11.30
N LEU A 230 -1.60 33.43 -11.92
CA LEU A 230 -1.44 33.14 -13.35
C LEU A 230 -2.15 34.18 -14.26
N THR A 231 -3.16 34.88 -13.72
CA THR A 231 -3.93 35.89 -14.45
C THR A 231 -3.39 37.32 -14.28
N ARG A 232 -2.30 37.51 -13.54
CA ARG A 232 -1.61 38.78 -13.34
C ARG A 232 -0.33 38.87 -14.16
#